data_7900a7bf6cc3e4914a3d09422aed79f4
#
_entry.id   7900a7bf6cc3e4914a3d09422aed79f4
#
_cell.length_a   1.000
_cell.length_b   1.000
_cell.length_c   1.000
_cell.angle_alpha   90.00
_cell.angle_beta   90.00
_cell.angle_gamma   90.00
#
_symmetry.space_group_name_H-M   'P 1'
#
loop_
_entity.id
_entity.type
_entity.pdbx_description
1 polymer ?
#
loop_
_entity_poly.entity_id
_entity_poly.type
_entity_poly.pdbx_seq_one_letter_code
_entity_poly.pdbx_strand_id
1 'polypeptide(L)'
;RSVWNEEEQQWYFSVVDVVGVLTDSVNPTDYLKKMRKRDEELATYLGTTCPQVEMVTDTGKKRKTLAANVQALFRIIQSIPSPKAEPFKLWLAQVGYERVQEIENPELAQERMKELYEQKGYPKDWIDKRLRGIAIRQNLTDEWKERGITEKSDYAILTAEISRATFGLTPSDYNCLLYTSPSPRDCS
;
A
#
# COMPACT_ATOMS: atom_id res chain seq x y z
N ARG A 1 10.17 -8.34 12.93
CA ARG A 1 9.63 -9.53 12.24
C ARG A 1 8.34 -9.16 11.54
N SER A 2 8.12 -9.72 10.35
CA SER A 2 6.91 -9.53 9.54
C SER A 2 6.51 -10.83 8.85
N VAL A 3 5.26 -10.93 8.44
CA VAL A 3 4.71 -12.03 7.68
C VAL A 3 3.67 -11.51 6.70
N TRP A 4 3.66 -12.07 5.51
CA TRP A 4 2.64 -11.79 4.50
C TRP A 4 1.42 -12.67 4.72
N ASN A 5 0.23 -12.09 4.70
CA ASN A 5 -1.04 -12.81 4.72
C ASN A 5 -1.62 -12.86 3.30
N GLU A 6 -1.67 -14.06 2.72
CA GLU A 6 -2.15 -14.28 1.35
C GLU A 6 -3.65 -14.03 1.20
N GLU A 7 -4.44 -14.34 2.23
CA GLU A 7 -5.91 -14.17 2.17
C GLU A 7 -6.30 -12.69 2.19
N GLU A 8 -5.63 -11.89 3.01
CA GLU A 8 -5.91 -10.48 3.17
C GLU A 8 -5.04 -9.59 2.28
N GLN A 9 -4.05 -10.16 1.57
CA GLN A 9 -3.12 -9.46 0.68
C GLN A 9 -2.42 -8.29 1.38
N GLN A 10 -1.96 -8.51 2.64
CA GLN A 10 -1.31 -7.47 3.44
C GLN A 10 -0.23 -8.02 4.36
N TRP A 11 0.70 -7.13 4.74
CA TRP A 11 1.76 -7.43 5.69
C TRP A 11 1.29 -7.30 7.13
N TYR A 12 1.68 -8.26 7.95
CA TYR A 12 1.56 -8.21 9.41
C TYR A 12 2.92 -8.10 10.06
N PHE A 13 3.03 -7.23 11.05
CA PHE A 13 4.27 -6.92 11.77
C PHE A 13 4.12 -7.28 13.26
N SER A 14 5.20 -7.76 13.87
CA SER A 14 5.23 -8.03 15.30
C SER A 14 5.11 -6.74 16.11
N VAL A 15 4.04 -6.58 16.87
CA VAL A 15 3.80 -5.39 17.72
C VAL A 15 4.93 -5.18 18.73
N VAL A 16 5.41 -6.27 19.33
CA VAL A 16 6.50 -6.21 20.33
C VAL A 16 7.79 -5.69 19.72
N ASP A 17 8.10 -6.08 18.49
CA ASP A 17 9.32 -5.64 17.80
C ASP A 17 9.24 -4.15 17.44
N VAL A 18 8.08 -3.68 16.98
CA VAL A 18 7.84 -2.26 16.69
C VAL A 18 7.97 -1.41 17.96
N VAL A 19 7.37 -1.86 19.07
CA VAL A 19 7.53 -1.19 20.37
C VAL A 19 8.98 -1.17 20.80
N GLY A 20 9.73 -2.27 20.63
CA GLY A 20 11.13 -2.35 20.93
C GLY A 20 11.98 -1.30 20.20
N VAL A 21 11.79 -1.20 18.87
CA VAL A 21 12.50 -0.23 18.03
C VAL A 21 12.19 1.23 18.41
N LEU A 22 10.94 1.52 18.73
CA LEU A 22 10.49 2.89 19.00
C LEU A 22 10.69 3.36 20.45
N THR A 23 11.02 2.45 21.38
CA THR A 23 11.13 2.80 22.80
C THR A 23 12.52 2.55 23.40
N ASP A 24 13.39 1.84 22.70
CA ASP A 24 14.67 1.31 23.23
C ASP A 24 14.50 0.52 24.54
N SER A 25 13.32 -0.03 24.73
CA SER A 25 13.03 -0.78 25.95
C SER A 25 13.81 -2.09 25.99
N VAL A 26 14.51 -2.35 27.07
CA VAL A 26 15.18 -3.64 27.32
C VAL A 26 14.16 -4.79 27.34
N ASN A 27 12.90 -4.50 27.72
CA ASN A 27 11.80 -5.46 27.71
C ASN A 27 10.56 -4.89 27.00
N PRO A 28 10.49 -4.96 25.67
CA PRO A 28 9.35 -4.44 24.90
C PRO A 28 8.01 -5.11 25.26
N THR A 29 8.03 -6.37 25.66
CA THR A 29 6.83 -7.11 26.06
C THR A 29 6.22 -6.51 27.33
N ASP A 30 7.04 -6.20 28.33
CA ASP A 30 6.57 -5.57 29.56
C ASP A 30 6.12 -4.12 29.31
N TYR A 31 6.82 -3.41 28.45
CA TYR A 31 6.43 -2.07 28.02
C TYR A 31 5.03 -2.08 27.39
N LEU A 32 4.76 -3.01 26.46
CA LEU A 32 3.45 -3.17 25.85
C LEU A 32 2.35 -3.50 26.85
N LYS A 33 2.64 -4.35 27.86
CA LYS A 33 1.71 -4.62 28.95
C LYS A 33 1.37 -3.37 29.75
N LYS A 34 2.38 -2.54 30.07
CA LYS A 34 2.17 -1.27 30.77
C LYS A 34 1.37 -0.26 29.94
N MET A 35 1.61 -0.20 28.63
CA MET A 35 0.81 0.63 27.72
C MET A 35 -0.67 0.21 27.76
N ARG A 36 -0.94 -1.08 27.58
CA ARG A 36 -2.32 -1.62 27.63
C ARG A 36 -3.02 -1.36 28.97
N LYS A 37 -2.28 -1.39 30.08
CA LYS A 37 -2.83 -1.10 31.42
C LYS A 37 -3.16 0.39 31.59
N ARG A 38 -2.42 1.27 30.95
CA ARG A 38 -2.60 2.73 31.04
C ARG A 38 -3.67 3.25 30.09
N ASP A 39 -3.83 2.61 28.93
CA ASP A 39 -4.73 2.99 27.86
C ASP A 39 -5.68 1.81 27.55
N GLU A 40 -6.89 1.87 28.12
CA GLU A 40 -7.91 0.82 27.97
C GLU A 40 -8.45 0.76 26.54
N GLU A 41 -8.51 1.90 25.84
CA GLU A 41 -8.94 1.94 24.45
C GLU A 41 -7.93 1.22 23.55
N LEU A 42 -6.63 1.46 23.79
CA LEU A 42 -5.58 0.73 23.11
C LEU A 42 -5.62 -0.77 23.42
N ALA A 43 -5.88 -1.14 24.69
CA ALA A 43 -5.97 -2.54 25.07
C ALA A 43 -7.11 -3.26 24.34
N THR A 44 -8.27 -2.62 24.26
CA THR A 44 -9.45 -3.12 23.51
C THR A 44 -9.13 -3.22 22.01
N TYR A 45 -8.54 -2.17 21.43
CA TYR A 45 -8.14 -2.14 20.03
C TYR A 45 -7.17 -3.27 19.67
N LEU A 46 -6.15 -3.49 20.49
CA LEU A 46 -5.18 -4.58 20.31
C LEU A 46 -5.84 -5.97 20.41
N GLY A 47 -6.83 -6.11 21.27
CA GLY A 47 -7.57 -7.38 21.45
C GLY A 47 -8.50 -7.71 20.30
N THR A 48 -9.07 -6.71 19.64
CA THR A 48 -10.05 -6.88 18.56
C THR A 48 -9.41 -6.87 17.16
N THR A 49 -8.37 -6.06 16.97
CA THR A 49 -7.80 -5.80 15.63
C THR A 49 -6.50 -6.53 15.36
N CYS A 50 -5.76 -6.90 16.40
CA CYS A 50 -4.43 -7.50 16.25
C CYS A 50 -4.47 -9.02 16.48
N PRO A 51 -4.34 -9.84 15.43
CA PRO A 51 -4.35 -11.29 15.55
C PRO A 51 -3.04 -11.84 16.15
N GLN A 52 -3.12 -13.07 16.66
CA GLN A 52 -1.94 -13.86 17.01
C GLN A 52 -1.47 -14.63 15.76
N VAL A 53 -0.31 -14.27 15.22
CA VAL A 53 0.25 -14.89 14.02
C VAL A 53 1.55 -15.62 14.35
N GLU A 54 1.77 -16.77 13.73
CA GLU A 54 3.03 -17.49 13.85
C GLU A 54 4.15 -16.74 13.12
N MET A 55 5.18 -16.39 13.86
CA MET A 55 6.40 -15.75 13.32
C MET A 55 7.63 -16.52 13.76
N VAL A 56 8.61 -16.57 12.87
CA VAL A 56 9.91 -17.19 13.17
C VAL A 56 10.69 -16.26 14.08
N THR A 57 11.20 -16.80 15.19
CA THR A 57 12.10 -16.08 16.12
C THR A 57 13.52 -16.10 15.59
N ASP A 58 14.40 -15.26 16.15
CA ASP A 58 15.82 -15.20 15.82
C ASP A 58 16.55 -16.55 16.04
N THR A 59 15.96 -17.41 16.89
CA THR A 59 16.45 -18.78 17.14
C THR A 59 15.87 -19.83 16.18
N GLY A 60 15.13 -19.41 15.14
CA GLY A 60 14.49 -20.28 14.14
C GLY A 60 13.21 -20.98 14.60
N LYS A 61 12.75 -20.76 15.84
CA LYS A 61 11.53 -21.36 16.37
C LYS A 61 10.29 -20.55 15.97
N LYS A 62 9.22 -21.24 15.58
CA LYS A 62 7.91 -20.61 15.35
C LYS A 62 7.25 -20.27 16.68
N ARG A 63 6.75 -19.06 16.81
CA ARG A 63 6.03 -18.59 18.00
C ARG A 63 4.85 -17.71 17.61
N LYS A 64 3.69 -17.93 18.26
CA LYS A 64 2.55 -17.03 18.15
C LYS A 64 2.89 -15.69 18.76
N THR A 65 2.75 -14.64 17.97
CA THR A 65 3.14 -13.26 18.29
C THR A 65 1.97 -12.34 17.93
N LEU A 66 1.66 -11.37 18.81
CA LEU A 66 0.67 -10.34 18.51
C LEU A 66 1.16 -9.54 17.29
N ALA A 67 0.38 -9.55 16.24
CA ALA A 67 0.71 -8.92 14.97
C ALA A 67 -0.29 -7.82 14.61
N ALA A 68 0.18 -6.82 13.91
CA ALA A 68 -0.63 -5.71 13.44
C ALA A 68 -0.33 -5.43 11.96
N ASN A 69 -1.37 -5.12 11.20
CA ASN A 69 -1.20 -4.56 9.86
C ASN A 69 -0.75 -3.10 9.93
N VAL A 70 -0.46 -2.48 8.79
CA VAL A 70 0.06 -1.10 8.74
C VAL A 70 -0.88 -0.10 9.41
N GLN A 71 -2.19 -0.22 9.19
CA GLN A 71 -3.18 0.68 9.80
C GLN A 71 -3.18 0.56 11.33
N ALA A 72 -3.18 -0.65 11.85
CA ALA A 72 -3.13 -0.91 13.28
C ALA A 72 -1.80 -0.44 13.90
N LEU A 73 -0.68 -0.59 13.18
CA LEU A 73 0.60 -0.04 13.62
C LEU A 73 0.56 1.47 13.78
N PHE A 74 -0.03 2.19 12.84
CA PHE A 74 -0.16 3.65 12.93
C PHE A 74 -0.92 4.06 14.21
N ARG A 75 -2.00 3.35 14.55
CA ARG A 75 -2.75 3.61 15.79
C ARG A 75 -1.92 3.30 17.04
N ILE A 76 -1.16 2.20 17.04
CA ILE A 76 -0.30 1.82 18.16
C ILE A 76 0.82 2.84 18.38
N ILE A 77 1.48 3.30 17.31
CA ILE A 77 2.59 4.25 17.37
C ILE A 77 2.15 5.59 17.98
N GLN A 78 0.94 6.04 17.69
CA GLN A 78 0.39 7.26 18.30
C GLN A 78 0.31 7.18 19.83
N SER A 79 0.07 6.00 20.38
CA SER A 79 -0.01 5.74 21.82
C SER A 79 1.35 5.55 22.50
N ILE A 80 2.46 5.50 21.75
CA ILE A 80 3.82 5.33 22.31
C ILE A 80 4.37 6.70 22.75
N PRO A 81 4.56 6.96 24.07
CA PRO A 81 5.13 8.21 24.57
C PRO A 81 6.66 8.13 24.57
N SER A 82 7.26 8.00 23.40
CA SER A 82 8.72 7.95 23.25
C SER A 82 9.19 9.02 22.26
N PRO A 83 10.33 9.70 22.55
CA PRO A 83 10.91 10.65 21.61
C PRO A 83 11.24 10.03 20.25
N LYS A 84 11.54 8.73 20.19
CA LYS A 84 11.79 8.02 18.94
C LYS A 84 10.54 7.83 18.08
N ALA A 85 9.36 7.81 18.69
CA ALA A 85 8.10 7.75 17.96
C ALA A 85 7.66 9.13 17.43
N GLU A 86 8.22 10.22 17.94
CA GLU A 86 7.79 11.58 17.61
C GLU A 86 7.97 11.95 16.14
N PRO A 87 9.11 11.67 15.47
CA PRO A 87 9.24 11.95 14.04
C PRO A 87 8.18 11.25 13.20
N PHE A 88 7.79 10.03 13.59
CA PHE A 88 6.75 9.29 12.89
C PHE A 88 5.36 9.89 13.11
N LYS A 89 5.06 10.37 14.34
CA LYS A 89 3.79 11.06 14.64
C LYS A 89 3.66 12.37 13.85
N LEU A 90 4.75 13.13 13.76
CA LEU A 90 4.80 14.35 12.95
C LEU A 90 4.59 14.05 11.47
N TRP A 91 5.22 13.00 10.95
CA TRP A 91 5.00 12.54 9.58
C TRP A 91 3.52 12.15 9.34
N LEU A 92 2.88 11.41 10.27
CA LEU A 92 1.46 11.07 10.15
C LEU A 92 0.57 12.33 10.16
N ALA A 93 0.89 13.32 11.01
CA ALA A 93 0.17 14.58 11.06
C ALA A 93 0.30 15.34 9.74
N GLN A 94 1.51 15.36 9.15
CA GLN A 94 1.76 15.98 7.85
C GLN A 94 0.97 15.29 6.73
N VAL A 95 1.01 13.96 6.65
CA VAL A 95 0.24 13.19 5.65
C VAL A 95 -1.26 13.43 5.81
N GLY A 96 -1.75 13.46 7.05
CA GLY A 96 -3.16 13.78 7.33
C GLY A 96 -3.55 15.18 6.87
N TYR A 97 -2.71 16.17 7.14
CA TYR A 97 -2.91 17.55 6.70
C TYR A 97 -2.91 17.68 5.18
N GLU A 98 -1.94 17.07 4.50
CA GLU A 98 -1.88 17.04 3.03
C GLU A 98 -3.16 16.43 2.43
N ARG A 99 -3.67 15.37 3.06
CA ARG A 99 -4.93 14.75 2.60
C ARG A 99 -6.14 15.67 2.76
N VAL A 100 -6.20 16.45 3.84
CA VAL A 100 -7.26 17.46 4.02
C VAL A 100 -7.15 18.55 2.95
N GLN A 101 -5.94 19.03 2.67
CA GLN A 101 -5.71 20.02 1.60
C GLN A 101 -6.13 19.48 0.21
N GLU A 102 -5.88 18.20 -0.09
CA GLU A 102 -6.32 17.58 -1.34
C GLU A 102 -7.85 17.47 -1.47
N ILE A 103 -8.57 17.35 -0.34
CA ILE A 103 -10.03 17.38 -0.35
C ILE A 103 -10.54 18.78 -0.72
N GLU A 104 -9.87 19.83 -0.24
CA GLU A 104 -10.20 21.22 -0.56
C GLU A 104 -9.75 21.61 -1.97
N ASN A 105 -8.59 21.13 -2.39
CA ASN A 105 -8.00 21.34 -3.72
C ASN A 105 -7.50 20.03 -4.34
N PRO A 106 -8.34 19.33 -5.12
CA PRO A 106 -7.99 18.03 -5.73
C PRO A 106 -6.80 18.08 -6.69
N GLU A 107 -6.42 19.26 -7.21
CA GLU A 107 -5.26 19.41 -8.11
C GLU A 107 -3.94 19.05 -7.41
N LEU A 108 -3.84 19.27 -6.10
CA LEU A 108 -2.66 18.89 -5.29
C LEU A 108 -2.39 17.38 -5.34
N ALA A 109 -3.42 16.56 -5.45
CA ALA A 109 -3.24 15.12 -5.60
C ALA A 109 -2.56 14.75 -6.92
N GLN A 110 -2.81 15.51 -8.00
CA GLN A 110 -2.13 15.31 -9.28
C GLN A 110 -0.67 15.74 -9.21
N GLU A 111 -0.37 16.85 -8.54
CA GLU A 111 1.01 17.31 -8.34
C GLU A 111 1.80 16.27 -7.54
N ARG A 112 1.27 15.78 -6.44
CA ARG A 112 1.89 14.70 -5.66
C ARG A 112 2.11 13.44 -6.47
N MET A 113 1.18 13.07 -7.34
CA MET A 113 1.37 11.92 -8.23
C MET A 113 2.56 12.11 -9.17
N LYS A 114 2.76 13.31 -9.73
CA LYS A 114 3.93 13.64 -10.55
C LYS A 114 5.22 13.52 -9.75
N GLU A 115 5.26 14.13 -8.56
CA GLU A 115 6.43 14.05 -7.67
C GLU A 115 6.81 12.61 -7.32
N LEU A 116 5.83 11.75 -7.03
CA LEU A 116 6.07 10.34 -6.74
C LEU A 116 6.69 9.59 -7.94
N TYR A 117 6.26 9.89 -9.17
CA TYR A 117 6.87 9.32 -10.37
C TYR A 117 8.29 9.86 -10.58
N GLU A 118 8.53 11.16 -10.35
CA GLU A 118 9.87 11.75 -10.42
C GLU A 118 10.83 11.13 -9.40
N GLN A 119 10.40 10.94 -8.15
CA GLN A 119 11.17 10.26 -7.10
C GLN A 119 11.52 8.81 -7.46
N LYS A 120 10.66 8.13 -8.21
CA LYS A 120 10.92 6.80 -8.76
C LYS A 120 11.84 6.80 -9.98
N GLY A 121 12.30 7.97 -10.45
CA GLY A 121 13.24 8.12 -11.55
C GLY A 121 12.62 8.07 -12.95
N TYR A 122 11.31 8.21 -13.08
CA TYR A 122 10.68 8.27 -14.40
C TYR A 122 10.94 9.61 -15.08
N PRO A 123 11.23 9.64 -16.41
CA PRO A 123 11.41 10.88 -17.17
C PRO A 123 10.13 11.72 -17.21
N LYS A 124 10.27 13.05 -17.20
CA LYS A 124 9.12 13.98 -17.25
C LYS A 124 8.17 13.72 -18.43
N ASP A 125 8.71 13.54 -19.62
CA ASP A 125 7.91 13.22 -20.82
C ASP A 125 7.09 11.94 -20.67
N TRP A 126 7.63 10.93 -19.97
CA TRP A 126 6.92 9.70 -19.68
C TRP A 126 5.78 9.96 -18.69
N ILE A 127 6.05 10.75 -17.65
CA ILE A 127 5.05 11.11 -16.62
C ILE A 127 3.87 11.82 -17.26
N ASP A 128 4.11 12.83 -18.10
CA ASP A 128 3.05 13.59 -18.78
C ASP A 128 2.22 12.70 -19.72
N LYS A 129 2.86 11.80 -20.46
CA LYS A 129 2.18 10.81 -21.31
C LYS A 129 1.33 9.85 -20.45
N ARG A 130 1.85 9.41 -19.31
CA ARG A 130 1.15 8.50 -18.41
C ARG A 130 -0.10 9.14 -17.80
N LEU A 131 0.02 10.38 -17.31
CA LEU A 131 -1.10 11.12 -16.72
C LEU A 131 -2.19 11.40 -17.75
N ARG A 132 -1.79 11.82 -18.96
CA ARG A 132 -2.73 12.01 -20.07
C ARG A 132 -3.43 10.71 -20.45
N GLY A 133 -2.71 9.60 -20.50
CA GLY A 133 -3.29 8.28 -20.78
C GLY A 133 -4.30 7.83 -19.71
N ILE A 134 -4.07 8.16 -18.43
CA ILE A 134 -5.01 7.88 -17.34
C ILE A 134 -6.30 8.70 -17.53
N ALA A 135 -6.19 10.00 -17.81
CA ALA A 135 -7.33 10.89 -18.04
C ALA A 135 -8.19 10.43 -19.23
N ILE A 136 -7.55 10.09 -20.35
CA ILE A 136 -8.25 9.58 -21.55
C ILE A 136 -8.99 8.28 -21.22
N ARG A 137 -8.35 7.37 -20.48
CA ARG A 137 -8.99 6.09 -20.11
C ARG A 137 -10.18 6.30 -19.17
N GLN A 138 -10.08 7.23 -18.22
CA GLN A 138 -11.20 7.58 -17.34
C GLN A 138 -12.38 8.13 -18.14
N ASN A 139 -12.16 9.11 -18.99
CA ASN A 139 -13.20 9.68 -19.84
C ASN A 139 -13.90 8.61 -20.70
N LEU A 140 -13.12 7.71 -21.30
CA LEU A 140 -13.66 6.61 -22.09
C LEU A 140 -14.50 5.64 -21.24
N THR A 141 -14.03 5.32 -20.03
CA THR A 141 -14.75 4.44 -19.11
C THR A 141 -16.06 5.08 -18.62
N ASP A 142 -16.06 6.39 -18.37
CA ASP A 142 -17.24 7.13 -17.93
C ASP A 142 -18.28 7.21 -19.05
N GLU A 143 -17.87 7.47 -20.29
CA GLU A 143 -18.72 7.42 -21.46
C GLU A 143 -19.38 6.05 -21.66
N TRP A 144 -18.64 4.96 -21.43
CA TRP A 144 -19.18 3.61 -21.48
C TRP A 144 -20.23 3.36 -20.40
N LYS A 145 -19.99 3.85 -19.18
CA LYS A 145 -20.97 3.76 -18.07
C LYS A 145 -22.26 4.51 -18.40
N GLU A 146 -22.16 5.73 -18.93
CA GLU A 146 -23.32 6.53 -19.35
C GLU A 146 -24.12 5.84 -20.44
N ARG A 147 -23.49 5.02 -21.27
CA ARG A 147 -24.13 4.19 -22.31
C ARG A 147 -24.64 2.86 -21.78
N GLY A 148 -24.62 2.63 -20.46
CA GLY A 148 -25.19 1.44 -19.82
C GLY A 148 -24.26 0.24 -19.72
N ILE A 149 -22.95 0.41 -19.95
CA ILE A 149 -21.95 -0.65 -19.75
C ILE A 149 -21.59 -0.72 -18.27
N THR A 150 -21.95 -1.83 -17.61
CA THR A 150 -21.77 -2.01 -16.16
C THR A 150 -20.90 -3.21 -15.80
N GLU A 151 -20.86 -4.22 -16.67
CA GLU A 151 -20.14 -5.47 -16.39
C GLU A 151 -18.63 -5.34 -16.69
N LYS A 152 -17.80 -5.89 -15.81
CA LYS A 152 -16.33 -5.90 -16.01
C LYS A 152 -15.90 -6.59 -17.31
N SER A 153 -16.62 -7.62 -17.72
CA SER A 153 -16.41 -8.35 -18.97
C SER A 153 -16.51 -7.45 -20.19
N ASP A 154 -17.52 -6.56 -20.21
CA ASP A 154 -17.80 -5.68 -21.34
C ASP A 154 -16.69 -4.63 -21.52
N TYR A 155 -16.18 -4.08 -20.40
CA TYR A 155 -15.00 -3.19 -20.43
C TYR A 155 -13.77 -3.90 -21.00
N ALA A 156 -13.57 -5.17 -20.68
CA ALA A 156 -12.45 -5.96 -21.20
C ALA A 156 -12.60 -6.19 -22.71
N ILE A 157 -13.81 -6.52 -23.18
CA ILE A 157 -14.10 -6.71 -24.61
C ILE A 157 -13.88 -5.40 -25.39
N LEU A 158 -14.47 -4.30 -24.93
CA LEU A 158 -14.30 -2.99 -25.59
C LEU A 158 -12.84 -2.54 -25.63
N THR A 159 -12.09 -2.76 -24.55
CA THR A 159 -10.65 -2.46 -24.52
C THR A 159 -9.90 -3.33 -25.51
N ALA A 160 -10.23 -4.61 -25.64
CA ALA A 160 -9.63 -5.52 -26.60
C ALA A 160 -9.92 -5.14 -28.05
N GLU A 161 -11.15 -4.73 -28.35
CA GLU A 161 -11.54 -4.28 -29.70
C GLU A 161 -10.82 -2.96 -30.10
N ILE A 162 -10.72 -2.00 -29.18
CA ILE A 162 -9.96 -0.76 -29.43
C ILE A 162 -8.47 -1.10 -29.68
N SER A 163 -7.88 -1.97 -28.87
CA SER A 163 -6.50 -2.41 -29.03
C SER A 163 -6.28 -3.09 -30.39
N ARG A 164 -7.19 -4.00 -30.77
CA ARG A 164 -7.15 -4.70 -32.05
C ARG A 164 -7.28 -3.71 -33.22
N ALA A 165 -8.20 -2.77 -33.15
CA ALA A 165 -8.42 -1.77 -34.19
C ALA A 165 -7.23 -0.82 -34.34
N THR A 166 -6.56 -0.48 -33.23
CA THR A 166 -5.47 0.50 -33.21
C THR A 166 -4.10 -0.12 -33.53
N PHE A 167 -3.83 -1.29 -32.98
CA PHE A 167 -2.52 -1.94 -32.98
C PHE A 167 -2.49 -3.30 -33.73
N GLY A 168 -3.64 -3.79 -34.17
CA GLY A 168 -3.78 -5.12 -34.78
C GLY A 168 -3.71 -6.29 -33.79
N LEU A 169 -3.56 -6.03 -32.50
CA LEU A 169 -3.38 -7.02 -31.44
C LEU A 169 -4.26 -6.72 -30.25
N THR A 170 -4.78 -7.76 -29.61
CA THR A 170 -5.45 -7.63 -28.30
C THR A 170 -4.43 -7.54 -27.17
N PRO A 171 -4.82 -7.03 -25.97
CA PRO A 171 -3.95 -7.06 -24.79
C PRO A 171 -3.46 -8.46 -24.42
N SER A 172 -4.26 -9.51 -24.67
CA SER A 172 -3.87 -10.90 -24.48
C SER A 172 -2.76 -11.35 -25.44
N ASP A 173 -2.90 -11.00 -26.72
CA ASP A 173 -1.89 -11.31 -27.75
C ASP A 173 -0.57 -10.60 -27.43
N TYR A 174 -0.64 -9.35 -26.97
CA TYR A 174 0.53 -8.58 -26.58
C TYR A 174 1.27 -9.20 -25.39
N ASN A 175 0.54 -9.68 -24.39
CA ASN A 175 1.13 -10.40 -23.27
C ASN A 175 1.82 -11.70 -23.70
N CYS A 176 1.21 -12.46 -24.62
CA CYS A 176 1.85 -13.65 -25.17
C CYS A 176 3.19 -13.32 -25.85
N LEU A 177 3.25 -12.23 -26.65
CA LEU A 177 4.48 -11.80 -27.29
C LEU A 177 5.58 -11.40 -26.31
N LEU A 178 5.23 -10.76 -25.19
CA LEU A 178 6.20 -10.39 -24.14
C LEU A 178 6.78 -11.61 -23.41
N TYR A 179 5.97 -12.64 -23.21
CA TYR A 179 6.42 -13.87 -22.53
C TYR A 179 7.15 -14.85 -23.47
N THR A 180 6.97 -14.74 -24.80
CA THR A 180 7.64 -15.58 -25.79
C THR A 180 8.91 -14.95 -26.37
N SER A 181 9.17 -13.68 -26.09
CA SER A 181 10.43 -13.02 -26.47
C SER A 181 11.53 -13.48 -25.50
N PRO A 182 12.66 -14.03 -25.96
CA PRO A 182 13.76 -14.36 -25.07
C PRO A 182 14.22 -13.08 -24.34
N SER A 183 14.35 -13.18 -23.02
CA SER A 183 14.87 -12.09 -22.22
C SER A 183 16.26 -11.71 -22.74
N PRO A 184 16.64 -10.42 -22.80
CA PRO A 184 17.99 -10.00 -23.18
C PRO A 184 19.10 -10.60 -22.28
N ARG A 185 18.75 -11.27 -21.18
CA ARG A 185 19.67 -11.99 -20.29
C ARG A 185 19.98 -13.43 -20.71
N ASP A 186 19.24 -13.97 -21.69
CA ASP A 186 19.43 -15.36 -22.15
C ASP A 186 20.36 -15.42 -23.39
N CYS A 187 20.96 -14.30 -23.78
CA CYS A 187 21.94 -14.18 -24.85
C CYS A 187 23.33 -13.86 -24.27
N SER A 188 23.86 -14.75 -23.41
CA SER A 188 25.25 -14.69 -22.95
C SER A 188 25.87 -16.07 -23.00
#